data_847ac86b12c4926382b669e7f3ed03e2
#
_entry.id   847ac86b12c4926382b669e7f3ed03e2
#
_cell.length_a   1.000
_cell.length_b   1.000
_cell.length_c   1.000
_cell.angle_alpha   90.00
_cell.angle_beta   90.00
_cell.angle_gamma   90.00
#
_symmetry.space_group_name_H-M   'P 1'
#
loop_
_entity.id
_entity.type
_entity.pdbx_description
1 polymer ?
#
loop_
_entity_poly.entity_id
_entity_poly.type
_entity_poly.pdbx_seq_one_letter_code
_entity_poly.pdbx_strand_id
1 'polypeptide(L)'
;MLGSAPALAQGHANVFVGSNFSGDAGRSLSEALNNGSRFTWGGDIGGMSKGIFGAEVDFGYSRKFFGDDARLGNNYVFTMMPSVIVGVPVGGEKGPGFQPFGTVGFGLIRRQLEVDQIQAIKDNSLGYSVGFGVNGYMGTNFGIRADYRYFRNVSADESDNIIGIDFDRGTFNFSRGSIGAIFRF
;
A
#
# COMPACT_ATOMS: atom_id res chain seq x y z
N MET A 1 -33.40 16.82 23.30
CA MET A 1 -31.95 16.56 23.23
C MET A 1 -31.79 15.23 22.50
N LEU A 2 -31.47 15.29 21.20
CA LEU A 2 -31.16 14.08 20.41
C LEU A 2 -29.68 13.76 20.70
N GLY A 3 -29.45 12.78 21.54
CA GLY A 3 -28.13 12.22 21.75
C GLY A 3 -27.67 11.55 20.48
N SER A 4 -26.73 12.15 19.76
CA SER A 4 -26.01 11.47 18.69
C SER A 4 -25.21 10.34 19.32
N ALA A 5 -25.69 9.10 19.16
CA ALA A 5 -24.85 7.95 19.43
C ALA A 5 -23.58 8.10 18.56
N PRO A 6 -22.37 7.95 19.13
CA PRO A 6 -21.16 7.98 18.34
C PRO A 6 -21.31 6.89 17.28
N ALA A 7 -21.18 7.27 16.01
CA ALA A 7 -21.06 6.30 14.95
C ALA A 7 -19.76 5.54 15.22
N LEU A 8 -19.87 4.35 15.81
CA LEU A 8 -18.74 3.50 16.11
C LEU A 8 -18.07 3.16 14.78
N ALA A 9 -16.91 3.74 14.56
CA ALA A 9 -16.08 3.35 13.43
C ALA A 9 -15.70 1.89 13.64
N GLN A 10 -16.00 1.04 12.68
CA GLN A 10 -15.62 -0.36 12.69
C GLN A 10 -14.14 -0.44 12.35
N GLY A 11 -13.34 -0.91 13.31
CA GLY A 11 -11.91 -1.13 13.09
C GLY A 11 -11.66 -2.34 12.20
N HIS A 12 -10.55 -2.30 11.46
CA HIS A 12 -10.03 -3.45 10.74
C HIS A 12 -8.51 -3.50 10.81
N ALA A 13 -7.98 -4.70 10.71
CA ALA A 13 -6.57 -4.97 10.51
C ALA A 13 -6.43 -6.04 9.43
N ASN A 14 -5.46 -5.88 8.56
CA ASN A 14 -5.18 -6.80 7.46
C ASN A 14 -3.69 -7.14 7.42
N VAL A 15 -3.37 -8.38 7.08
CA VAL A 15 -2.03 -8.81 6.70
C VAL A 15 -2.08 -9.37 5.29
N PHE A 16 -1.13 -9.00 4.45
CA PHE A 16 -1.16 -9.36 3.05
C PHE A 16 0.18 -9.81 2.51
N VAL A 17 0.12 -10.53 1.41
CA VAL A 17 1.23 -10.82 0.50
C VAL A 17 0.86 -10.37 -0.90
N GLY A 18 1.86 -10.03 -1.71
CA GLY A 18 1.61 -9.52 -3.04
C GLY A 18 2.86 -9.44 -3.91
N SER A 19 2.72 -8.78 -5.02
CA SER A 19 3.81 -8.50 -5.95
C SER A 19 3.77 -7.06 -6.41
N ASN A 20 4.95 -6.48 -6.62
CA ASN A 20 5.10 -5.15 -7.18
C ASN A 20 5.42 -5.22 -8.67
N PHE A 21 4.84 -4.27 -9.40
CA PHE A 21 5.05 -4.08 -10.84
C PHE A 21 5.65 -2.69 -11.07
N SER A 22 6.81 -2.61 -11.69
CA SER A 22 7.45 -1.32 -12.01
C SER A 22 6.75 -0.66 -13.19
N GLY A 23 6.56 0.66 -13.11
CA GLY A 23 5.76 1.43 -14.05
C GLY A 23 6.32 1.60 -15.47
N ASP A 24 7.54 1.16 -15.74
CA ASP A 24 8.08 1.16 -17.09
C ASP A 24 7.68 -0.12 -17.79
N ALA A 25 6.41 -0.22 -18.20
CA ALA A 25 6.27 -1.19 -19.16
C ALA A 25 4.96 -1.75 -19.54
N GLY A 26 4.73 -1.85 -20.67
CA GLY A 26 3.96 -2.83 -21.41
C GLY A 26 4.38 -4.31 -21.21
N ARG A 27 4.78 -4.72 -20.01
CA ARG A 27 5.06 -6.12 -19.70
C ARG A 27 3.78 -6.80 -19.23
N SER A 28 3.45 -7.90 -19.90
CA SER A 28 2.27 -8.68 -19.57
C SER A 28 2.35 -9.27 -18.15
N LEU A 29 1.19 -9.47 -17.52
CA LEU A 29 1.08 -10.07 -16.18
C LEU A 29 1.84 -11.41 -16.07
N SER A 30 1.93 -12.17 -17.16
CA SER A 30 2.66 -13.44 -17.25
C SER A 30 4.18 -13.27 -17.12
N GLU A 31 4.76 -12.19 -17.66
CA GLU A 31 6.18 -11.87 -17.49
C GLU A 31 6.51 -11.40 -16.08
N ALA A 32 5.58 -10.68 -15.45
CA ALA A 32 5.73 -10.24 -14.06
C ALA A 32 5.72 -11.41 -13.07
N LEU A 33 4.98 -12.47 -13.38
CA LEU A 33 4.93 -13.70 -12.57
C LEU A 33 6.12 -14.63 -12.80
N ASN A 34 6.77 -14.56 -13.96
CA ASN A 34 7.82 -15.50 -14.36
C ASN A 34 9.24 -14.98 -14.15
N ASN A 35 9.43 -13.67 -13.95
CA ASN A 35 10.73 -13.04 -13.91
C ASN A 35 11.04 -12.43 -12.53
N GLY A 36 11.43 -13.28 -11.58
CA GLY A 36 11.98 -12.89 -10.28
C GLY A 36 11.00 -12.05 -9.46
N SER A 37 10.23 -12.69 -8.61
CA SER A 37 9.16 -12.10 -7.82
C SER A 37 9.66 -10.90 -7.00
N ARG A 38 9.19 -9.73 -7.36
CA ARG A 38 9.21 -8.55 -6.51
C ARG A 38 8.19 -8.75 -5.38
N PHE A 39 8.41 -9.82 -4.62
CA PHE A 39 7.54 -10.22 -3.54
C PHE A 39 7.44 -9.10 -2.50
N THR A 40 6.23 -8.80 -2.12
CA THR A 40 5.92 -7.85 -1.06
C THR A 40 5.03 -8.49 -0.01
N TRP A 41 5.21 -8.08 1.22
CA TRP A 41 4.31 -8.41 2.32
C TRP A 41 4.10 -7.18 3.19
N GLY A 42 3.05 -7.18 3.94
CA GLY A 42 2.73 -6.03 4.77
C GLY A 42 1.40 -6.19 5.48
N GLY A 43 0.85 -5.06 5.87
CA GLY A 43 -0.43 -5.00 6.53
C GLY A 43 -1.00 -3.60 6.54
N ASP A 44 -2.25 -3.49 6.87
CA ASP A 44 -2.92 -2.23 7.13
C ASP A 44 -3.77 -2.31 8.40
N ILE A 45 -3.95 -1.16 9.02
CA ILE A 45 -4.84 -0.98 10.14
C ILE A 45 -5.65 0.30 9.90
N GLY A 46 -6.94 0.24 10.19
CA GLY A 46 -7.81 1.38 9.96
C GLY A 46 -9.18 1.22 10.57
N GLY A 47 -10.06 2.12 10.18
CA GLY A 47 -11.46 2.07 10.59
C GLY A 47 -12.35 2.76 9.59
N MET A 48 -13.58 2.25 9.46
CA MET A 48 -14.57 2.78 8.55
C MET A 48 -15.89 3.05 9.29
N SER A 49 -16.45 4.23 9.08
CA SER A 49 -17.78 4.56 9.57
C SER A 49 -18.81 3.94 8.66
N LYS A 50 -19.65 3.07 9.22
CA LYS A 50 -20.72 2.33 8.48
C LYS A 50 -20.20 1.61 7.22
N GLY A 51 -18.92 1.27 7.18
CA GLY A 51 -18.31 0.64 6.02
C GLY A 51 -18.20 1.52 4.77
N ILE A 52 -18.48 2.82 4.86
CA ILE A 52 -18.49 3.73 3.70
C ILE A 52 -17.25 4.62 3.68
N PHE A 53 -17.00 5.38 4.72
CA PHE A 53 -15.87 6.30 4.82
C PHE A 53 -14.95 5.92 5.95
N GLY A 54 -13.65 6.00 5.72
CA GLY A 54 -12.69 5.68 6.75
C GLY A 54 -11.30 6.19 6.45
N ALA A 55 -10.39 5.78 7.34
CA ALA A 55 -8.96 6.00 7.19
C ALA A 55 -8.22 4.71 7.55
N GLU A 56 -7.11 4.50 6.89
CA GLU A 56 -6.22 3.38 7.15
C GLU A 56 -4.76 3.81 7.02
N VAL A 57 -3.86 3.08 7.64
CA VAL A 57 -2.42 3.19 7.40
C VAL A 57 -1.95 1.85 6.84
N ASP A 58 -1.40 1.90 5.63
CA ASP A 58 -0.85 0.76 4.92
C ASP A 58 0.67 0.73 5.09
N PHE A 59 1.22 -0.44 5.37
CA PHE A 59 2.64 -0.72 5.46
C PHE A 59 3.01 -1.82 4.49
N GLY A 60 3.95 -1.54 3.60
CA GLY A 60 4.46 -2.52 2.64
C GLY A 60 5.97 -2.66 2.71
N TYR A 61 6.45 -3.89 2.59
CA TYR A 61 7.88 -4.19 2.54
C TYR A 61 8.19 -5.16 1.41
N SER A 62 9.08 -4.78 0.52
CA SER A 62 9.53 -5.58 -0.62
C SER A 62 11.03 -5.77 -0.60
N ARG A 63 11.47 -7.02 -0.56
CA ARG A 63 12.88 -7.37 -0.77
C ARG A 63 13.14 -7.59 -2.25
N LYS A 64 14.40 -7.31 -2.67
CA LYS A 64 14.86 -7.51 -4.06
C LYS A 64 13.99 -6.80 -5.11
N PHE A 65 13.51 -5.61 -4.77
CA PHE A 65 12.60 -4.83 -5.62
C PHE A 65 13.21 -4.52 -6.99
N PHE A 66 14.52 -4.27 -7.07
CA PHE A 66 15.22 -3.92 -8.31
C PHE A 66 15.81 -5.14 -9.07
N GLY A 67 15.55 -6.36 -8.61
CA GLY A 67 16.03 -7.60 -9.20
C GLY A 67 17.05 -8.35 -8.35
N ASP A 68 17.42 -9.53 -8.81
CA ASP A 68 18.32 -10.49 -8.14
C ASP A 68 19.70 -10.57 -8.83
N ASP A 69 20.15 -9.46 -9.47
CA ASP A 69 21.47 -9.41 -10.08
C ASP A 69 22.56 -9.50 -9.01
N ALA A 70 23.55 -10.36 -9.24
CA ALA A 70 24.68 -10.59 -8.33
C ALA A 70 25.52 -9.32 -8.05
N ARG A 71 25.30 -8.24 -8.80
CA ARG A 71 25.93 -6.93 -8.62
C ARG A 71 25.15 -5.98 -7.72
N LEU A 72 23.87 -6.29 -7.46
CA LEU A 72 23.00 -5.55 -6.57
C LEU A 72 22.95 -6.30 -5.24
N GLY A 73 23.58 -5.73 -4.20
CA GLY A 73 23.48 -6.23 -2.84
C GLY A 73 22.04 -6.22 -2.30
N ASN A 74 21.86 -6.11 -1.00
CA ASN A 74 20.54 -6.04 -0.39
C ASN A 74 19.80 -4.78 -0.87
N ASN A 75 18.69 -4.97 -1.58
CA ASN A 75 17.81 -3.89 -1.99
C ASN A 75 16.40 -4.12 -1.45
N TYR A 76 15.76 -3.04 -0.99
CA TYR A 76 14.38 -3.09 -0.53
C TYR A 76 13.64 -1.78 -0.73
N VAL A 77 12.32 -1.88 -0.78
CA VAL A 77 11.39 -0.75 -0.74
C VAL A 77 10.46 -0.94 0.44
N PHE A 78 10.34 0.08 1.26
CA PHE A 78 9.37 0.17 2.35
C PHE A 78 8.41 1.32 2.08
N THR A 79 7.11 1.08 2.28
CA THR A 79 6.06 2.10 2.14
C THR A 79 5.29 2.23 3.44
N MET A 80 4.93 3.47 3.80
CA MET A 80 3.98 3.78 4.87
C MET A 80 3.03 4.84 4.34
N MET A 81 1.76 4.46 4.14
CA MET A 81 0.75 5.27 3.45
C MET A 81 -0.51 5.45 4.29
N PRO A 82 -0.59 6.51 5.11
CA PRO A 82 -1.87 7.01 5.59
C PRO A 82 -2.80 7.30 4.41
N SER A 83 -4.02 6.79 4.46
CA SER A 83 -4.96 6.82 3.35
C SER A 83 -6.39 7.06 3.81
N VAL A 84 -7.15 7.75 3.01
CA VAL A 84 -8.61 7.78 3.09
C VAL A 84 -9.15 6.61 2.28
N ILE A 85 -10.12 5.90 2.82
CA ILE A 85 -10.79 4.78 2.18
C ILE A 85 -12.28 5.05 2.05
N VAL A 86 -12.83 4.76 0.88
CA VAL A 86 -14.26 4.86 0.58
C VAL A 86 -14.74 3.53 0.03
N GLY A 87 -15.72 2.92 0.67
CA GLY A 87 -16.25 1.62 0.30
C GLY A 87 -17.75 1.60 0.16
N VAL A 88 -18.25 0.54 -0.45
CA VAL A 88 -19.70 0.27 -0.58
C VAL A 88 -19.99 -1.10 0.01
N PRO A 89 -20.55 -1.19 1.23
CA PRO A 89 -20.90 -2.48 1.82
C PRO A 89 -22.07 -3.11 1.09
N VAL A 90 -21.87 -4.34 0.62
CA VAL A 90 -22.91 -5.16 -0.03
C VAL A 90 -23.11 -6.41 0.80
N GLY A 91 -24.32 -6.61 1.32
CA GLY A 91 -24.65 -7.73 2.20
C GLY A 91 -24.76 -7.38 3.68
N GLY A 92 -24.70 -6.09 4.03
CA GLY A 92 -24.88 -5.56 5.37
C GLY A 92 -23.57 -5.23 6.12
N GLU A 93 -23.72 -4.44 7.20
CA GLU A 93 -22.59 -3.96 8.00
C GLU A 93 -21.96 -5.05 8.88
N LYS A 94 -22.73 -6.07 9.22
CA LYS A 94 -22.34 -7.18 10.10
C LYS A 94 -22.76 -8.50 9.46
N GLY A 95 -21.80 -9.38 9.20
CA GLY A 95 -22.04 -10.71 8.63
C GLY A 95 -21.30 -10.93 7.30
N PRO A 96 -21.60 -12.04 6.61
CA PRO A 96 -21.04 -12.33 5.30
C PRO A 96 -21.44 -11.27 4.28
N GLY A 97 -20.48 -10.87 3.44
CA GLY A 97 -20.73 -9.88 2.41
C GLY A 97 -19.44 -9.46 1.73
N PHE A 98 -19.53 -8.58 0.77
CA PHE A 98 -18.36 -8.00 0.13
C PHE A 98 -18.45 -6.48 0.12
N GLN A 99 -17.30 -5.84 0.10
CA GLN A 99 -17.17 -4.39 0.19
C GLN A 99 -16.09 -3.93 -0.79
N PRO A 100 -16.47 -3.58 -2.02
CA PRO A 100 -15.57 -2.86 -2.92
C PRO A 100 -15.21 -1.50 -2.31
N PHE A 101 -13.96 -1.09 -2.51
CA PHE A 101 -13.46 0.18 -1.99
C PHE A 101 -12.44 0.82 -2.92
N GLY A 102 -12.31 2.13 -2.78
CA GLY A 102 -11.23 2.94 -3.32
C GLY A 102 -10.43 3.58 -2.20
N THR A 103 -9.15 3.82 -2.44
CA THR A 103 -8.26 4.44 -1.45
C THR A 103 -7.34 5.46 -2.10
N VAL A 104 -7.09 6.55 -1.39
CA VAL A 104 -6.11 7.58 -1.76
C VAL A 104 -5.29 7.90 -0.53
N GLY A 105 -3.98 7.81 -0.66
CA GLY A 105 -3.05 8.03 0.44
C GLY A 105 -1.88 8.94 0.05
N PHE A 106 -1.26 9.49 1.09
CA PHE A 106 -0.04 10.27 0.96
C PHE A 106 0.89 9.88 2.11
N GLY A 107 2.16 9.57 1.81
CA GLY A 107 3.05 9.05 2.84
C GLY A 107 4.49 8.85 2.37
N LEU A 108 5.20 7.99 3.07
CA LEU A 108 6.63 7.76 2.91
C LEU A 108 6.90 6.54 2.01
N ILE A 109 7.81 6.74 1.05
CA ILE A 109 8.42 5.68 0.26
C ILE A 109 9.93 5.70 0.55
N ARG A 110 10.42 4.67 1.23
CA ARG A 110 11.84 4.51 1.54
C ARG A 110 12.44 3.45 0.64
N ARG A 111 13.49 3.82 -0.07
CA ARG A 111 14.29 2.93 -0.92
C ARG A 111 15.67 2.74 -0.32
N GLN A 112 16.18 1.53 -0.34
CA GLN A 112 17.58 1.25 -0.04
C GLN A 112 18.16 0.37 -1.15
N LEU A 113 19.29 0.81 -1.68
CA LEU A 113 20.06 0.09 -2.68
C LEU A 113 21.50 -0.02 -2.17
N GLU A 114 21.96 -1.24 -1.94
CA GLU A 114 23.38 -1.52 -1.66
C GLU A 114 24.04 -1.96 -2.96
N VAL A 115 25.01 -1.19 -3.44
CA VAL A 115 25.87 -1.58 -4.55
C VAL A 115 27.22 -2.01 -3.95
N ASP A 116 27.73 -3.18 -4.37
CA ASP A 116 29.00 -3.73 -3.90
C ASP A 116 30.12 -2.67 -3.94
N GLN A 117 30.71 -2.36 -2.75
CA GLN A 117 31.82 -1.44 -2.51
C GLN A 117 31.59 0.07 -2.65
N ILE A 118 30.38 0.54 -2.87
CA ILE A 118 30.03 1.97 -2.84
C ILE A 118 28.84 2.16 -1.89
N GLN A 119 28.91 3.21 -1.08
CA GLN A 119 27.96 3.57 -0.02
C GLN A 119 26.50 3.22 -0.34
N ALA A 120 25.82 2.59 0.61
CA ALA A 120 24.39 2.32 0.54
C ALA A 120 23.61 3.63 0.29
N ILE A 121 22.99 3.75 -0.86
CA ILE A 121 22.11 4.87 -1.18
C ILE A 121 20.79 4.62 -0.44
N LYS A 122 20.55 5.42 0.58
CA LYS A 122 19.27 5.46 1.32
C LYS A 122 18.52 6.69 0.87
N ASP A 123 17.36 6.48 0.28
CA ASP A 123 16.51 7.56 -0.20
C ASP A 123 15.13 7.46 0.46
N ASN A 124 14.70 8.58 1.05
CA ASN A 124 13.37 8.74 1.62
C ASN A 124 12.64 9.78 0.78
N SER A 125 11.55 9.38 0.17
CA SER A 125 10.71 10.28 -0.62
C SER A 125 9.28 10.29 -0.12
N LEU A 126 8.63 11.44 -0.20
CA LEU A 126 7.20 11.52 -0.05
C LEU A 126 6.52 11.08 -1.35
N GLY A 127 5.40 10.42 -1.23
CA GLY A 127 4.64 9.94 -2.37
C GLY A 127 3.16 9.87 -2.09
N TYR A 128 2.39 9.65 -3.14
CA TYR A 128 0.99 9.36 -3.03
C TYR A 128 0.68 7.96 -3.55
N SER A 129 -0.43 7.43 -3.09
CA SER A 129 -0.98 6.18 -3.60
C SER A 129 -2.45 6.34 -3.97
N VAL A 130 -2.84 5.66 -5.03
CA VAL A 130 -4.25 5.52 -5.42
C VAL A 130 -4.51 4.04 -5.64
N GLY A 131 -5.59 3.53 -5.10
CA GLY A 131 -5.88 2.11 -5.19
C GLY A 131 -7.36 1.79 -5.15
N PHE A 132 -7.66 0.55 -5.44
CA PHE A 132 -8.98 -0.03 -5.31
C PHE A 132 -8.87 -1.50 -4.93
N GLY A 133 -9.92 -2.03 -4.34
CA GLY A 133 -9.94 -3.41 -3.91
C GLY A 133 -11.30 -3.88 -3.48
N VAL A 134 -11.33 -5.07 -2.90
CA VAL A 134 -12.53 -5.67 -2.34
C VAL A 134 -12.20 -6.41 -1.05
N ASN A 135 -13.00 -6.19 -0.02
CA ASN A 135 -13.04 -6.99 1.19
C ASN A 135 -14.18 -8.00 1.05
N GLY A 136 -13.89 -9.28 1.18
CA GLY A 136 -14.89 -10.36 1.22
C GLY A 136 -14.95 -10.95 2.62
N TYR A 137 -16.05 -10.73 3.35
CA TYR A 137 -16.23 -11.22 4.70
C TYR A 137 -16.98 -12.56 4.69
N MET A 138 -16.42 -13.58 5.34
CA MET A 138 -17.02 -14.91 5.48
C MET A 138 -17.91 -15.00 6.74
N GLY A 139 -17.80 -14.03 7.63
CA GLY A 139 -18.54 -13.95 8.88
C GLY A 139 -18.48 -12.53 9.44
N THR A 140 -18.68 -12.40 10.75
CA THR A 140 -18.73 -11.09 11.41
C THR A 140 -17.37 -10.41 11.43
N ASN A 141 -16.28 -11.17 11.64
CA ASN A 141 -14.98 -10.60 11.96
C ASN A 141 -13.88 -10.93 10.95
N PHE A 142 -13.99 -12.02 10.20
CA PHE A 142 -12.92 -12.52 9.35
C PHE A 142 -13.29 -12.46 7.86
N GLY A 143 -12.30 -12.13 7.03
CA GLY A 143 -12.46 -12.07 5.59
C GLY A 143 -11.15 -12.14 4.82
N ILE A 144 -11.27 -11.99 3.52
CA ILE A 144 -10.17 -11.88 2.57
C ILE A 144 -10.24 -10.50 1.94
N ARG A 145 -9.09 -9.83 1.84
CA ARG A 145 -8.94 -8.57 1.12
C ARG A 145 -8.07 -8.80 -0.11
N ALA A 146 -8.51 -8.28 -1.25
CA ALA A 146 -7.69 -8.18 -2.44
C ALA A 146 -7.66 -6.71 -2.89
N ASP A 147 -6.47 -6.18 -3.15
CA ASP A 147 -6.33 -4.80 -3.60
C ASP A 147 -5.24 -4.62 -4.66
N TYR A 148 -5.38 -3.53 -5.40
CA TYR A 148 -4.39 -3.02 -6.34
C TYR A 148 -4.14 -1.56 -6.02
N ARG A 149 -2.86 -1.17 -5.85
CA ARG A 149 -2.43 0.19 -5.54
C ARG A 149 -1.32 0.64 -6.48
N TYR A 150 -1.46 1.86 -6.96
CA TYR A 150 -0.43 2.60 -7.67
C TYR A 150 0.24 3.57 -6.72
N PHE A 151 1.56 3.61 -6.75
CA PHE A 151 2.41 4.49 -5.94
C PHE A 151 3.24 5.37 -6.84
N ARG A 152 3.37 6.64 -6.48
CA ARG A 152 4.27 7.58 -7.17
C ARG A 152 4.87 8.53 -6.14
N ASN A 153 6.19 8.76 -6.28
CA ASN A 153 6.85 9.80 -5.49
C ASN A 153 6.46 11.19 -5.99
N VAL A 154 6.46 12.17 -5.09
CA VAL A 154 6.33 13.59 -5.41
C VAL A 154 7.74 14.13 -5.49
N SER A 155 8.23 14.43 -6.71
CA SER A 155 9.47 15.16 -6.91
C SER A 155 9.19 16.63 -6.60
N ALA A 156 9.80 17.19 -5.57
CA ALA A 156 9.81 18.64 -5.38
C ALA A 156 10.86 19.23 -6.32
N ASP A 157 10.43 20.13 -7.19
CA ASP A 157 11.33 21.07 -7.88
C ASP A 157 12.06 21.91 -6.82
N GLU A 158 13.30 22.29 -7.13
CA GLU A 158 14.25 23.03 -6.30
C GLU A 158 13.61 24.04 -5.34
N SER A 159 14.06 23.99 -4.10
CA SER A 159 13.89 25.03 -3.09
C SER A 159 12.63 24.98 -2.23
N ASP A 160 12.56 23.98 -1.35
CA ASP A 160 12.07 24.28 0.00
C ASP A 160 12.35 23.11 0.93
N ASN A 161 13.35 23.28 1.80
CA ASN A 161 13.56 22.43 2.97
C ASN A 161 12.39 22.62 3.95
N ILE A 162 11.27 21.98 3.67
CA ILE A 162 10.20 21.86 4.65
C ILE A 162 10.41 20.52 5.35
N ILE A 163 10.92 20.60 6.60
CA ILE A 163 11.09 19.48 7.53
C ILE A 163 12.29 18.56 7.28
N GLY A 164 13.42 19.04 6.72
CA GLY A 164 14.67 18.26 6.69
C GLY A 164 14.61 16.92 5.93
N ILE A 165 13.72 16.78 4.96
CA ILE A 165 13.57 15.60 4.11
C ILE A 165 14.12 15.95 2.73
N ASP A 166 15.21 15.31 2.32
CA ASP A 166 15.73 15.41 0.96
C ASP A 166 14.78 14.74 -0.03
N PHE A 167 14.25 15.53 -0.98
CA PHE A 167 13.41 15.03 -2.06
C PHE A 167 14.28 14.60 -3.25
N ASP A 168 14.15 13.35 -3.65
CA ASP A 168 14.90 12.78 -4.78
C ASP A 168 14.40 13.32 -6.13
N ARG A 169 15.35 13.62 -7.03
CA ARG A 169 15.14 14.23 -8.36
C ARG A 169 14.56 13.29 -9.42
N GLY A 170 14.18 12.08 -9.09
CA GLY A 170 13.66 11.08 -10.03
C GLY A 170 12.18 10.75 -9.85
N THR A 171 11.42 10.69 -10.94
CA THR A 171 10.05 10.15 -10.90
C THR A 171 10.12 8.64 -10.71
N PHE A 172 9.71 8.16 -9.54
CA PHE A 172 9.62 6.74 -9.25
C PHE A 172 8.14 6.36 -9.09
N ASN A 173 7.71 5.37 -9.84
CA ASN A 173 6.36 4.85 -9.76
C ASN A 173 6.36 3.33 -9.83
N PHE A 174 5.40 2.71 -9.17
CA PHE A 174 5.16 1.28 -9.23
C PHE A 174 3.72 0.96 -8.81
N SER A 175 3.28 -0.22 -9.16
CA SER A 175 1.99 -0.76 -8.73
C SER A 175 2.21 -1.99 -7.86
N ARG A 176 1.27 -2.24 -6.95
CA ARG A 176 1.23 -3.43 -6.09
C ARG A 176 -0.12 -4.10 -6.22
N GLY A 177 -0.12 -5.40 -6.52
CA GLY A 177 -1.27 -6.27 -6.35
C GLY A 177 -1.08 -7.13 -5.11
N SER A 178 -2.08 -7.18 -4.22
CA SER A 178 -1.99 -7.93 -2.97
C SER A 178 -3.27 -8.68 -2.62
N ILE A 179 -3.08 -9.75 -1.87
CA ILE A 179 -4.17 -10.53 -1.24
C ILE A 179 -3.81 -10.78 0.22
N GLY A 180 -4.78 -10.69 1.10
CA GLY A 180 -4.54 -10.80 2.53
C GLY A 180 -5.73 -11.29 3.32
N ALA A 181 -5.48 -11.55 4.59
CA ALA A 181 -6.50 -11.87 5.59
C ALA A 181 -6.86 -10.59 6.34
N ILE A 182 -8.14 -10.24 6.34
CA ILE A 182 -8.67 -9.07 7.04
C ILE A 182 -9.48 -9.50 8.26
N PHE A 183 -9.24 -8.83 9.35
CA PHE A 183 -10.00 -8.99 10.60
C PHE A 183 -10.68 -7.67 10.93
N ARG A 184 -11.99 -7.75 11.26
CA ARG A 184 -12.86 -6.63 11.58
C ARG A 184 -13.29 -6.72 13.05
N PHE A 185 -13.22 -5.63 13.78
CA PHE A 185 -13.55 -5.54 15.21
C PHE A 185 -14.30 -4.26 15.58
#